data_f4d28bd0f81a766acdc3d19a94cd3fb2
#
_entry.id   f4d28bd0f81a766acdc3d19a94cd3fb2
#
_cell.length_a   1.000
_cell.length_b   1.000
_cell.length_c   1.000
_cell.angle_alpha   90.00
_cell.angle_beta   90.00
_cell.angle_gamma   90.00
#
_symmetry.space_group_name_H-M   'P 1'
#
loop_
_entity.id
_entity.type
_entity.pdbx_description
1 polymer ?
#
loop_
_entity_poly.entity_id
_entity_poly.type
_entity_poly.pdbx_seq_one_letter_code
_entity_poly.pdbx_strand_id
1 'polypeptide(L)' 'MRNLTRITFDPEMGGRPCIRGLRVTAGTIVGLVATGYSTGDILRAYPCLEEEDVREALAFAAWRAEEIELPLVSP' A
#
# COMPACT_ATOMS: atom_id res chain seq x y z
N MET A 1 12.07 -11.23 2.44
CA MET A 1 11.25 -10.12 1.99
C MET A 1 10.79 -10.33 0.56
N ARG A 2 9.58 -9.93 0.27
CA ARG A 2 9.06 -10.06 -1.08
C ARG A 2 9.65 -9.03 -2.00
N ASN A 3 9.67 -9.36 -3.27
CA ASN A 3 10.18 -8.46 -4.29
C ASN A 3 9.03 -7.53 -4.71
N LEU A 4 8.96 -6.36 -4.08
CA LEU A 4 7.90 -5.40 -4.32
C LEU A 4 8.37 -4.37 -5.35
N THR A 5 8.30 -4.74 -6.60
CA THR A 5 8.87 -3.93 -7.68
C THR A 5 8.03 -2.70 -8.00
N ARG A 6 6.79 -2.65 -7.57
CA ARG A 6 5.90 -1.53 -7.86
C ARG A 6 5.92 -0.46 -6.79
N ILE A 7 6.60 -0.69 -5.68
CA ILE A 7 6.68 0.28 -4.60
C ILE A 7 7.93 1.13 -4.78
N THR A 8 7.74 2.45 -4.83
CA THR A 8 8.84 3.39 -5.01
C THR A 8 8.79 4.42 -3.88
N PHE A 9 9.93 5.05 -3.64
CA PHE A 9 10.03 6.08 -2.61
C PHE A 9 10.50 7.36 -3.27
N ASP A 10 9.65 8.38 -3.23
CA ASP A 10 9.91 9.65 -3.90
C ASP A 10 10.13 10.72 -2.84
N PRO A 11 11.31 11.39 -2.85
CA PRO A 11 11.55 12.46 -1.87
C PRO A 11 10.51 13.57 -1.92
N GLU A 12 9.94 13.85 -3.10
CA GLU A 12 8.92 14.88 -3.23
C GLU A 12 7.63 14.51 -2.53
N MET A 13 7.44 13.22 -2.27
CA MET A 13 6.28 12.74 -1.52
C MET A 13 6.65 12.48 -0.06
N GLY A 14 7.71 13.11 0.43
CA GLY A 14 8.12 12.94 1.81
C GLY A 14 8.71 11.58 2.12
N GLY A 15 9.20 10.87 1.11
CA GLY A 15 9.76 9.54 1.31
C GLY A 15 8.73 8.48 1.55
N ARG A 16 7.45 8.77 1.32
CA ARG A 16 6.40 7.77 1.52
C ARG A 16 6.42 6.74 0.42
N PRO A 17 6.04 5.49 0.72
CA PRO A 17 5.95 4.46 -0.31
C PRO A 17 4.83 4.79 -1.28
N CYS A 18 5.17 4.89 -2.55
CA CYS A 18 4.24 5.24 -3.62
C CYS A 18 4.17 4.10 -4.63
N ILE A 19 3.18 4.17 -5.51
CA ILE A 19 2.97 3.15 -6.52
C ILE A 19 3.61 3.62 -7.82
N ARG A 20 4.65 2.91 -8.27
CA ARG A 20 5.30 3.10 -9.57
C ARG A 20 5.61 4.57 -9.88
N GLY A 21 6.05 5.32 -8.88
CA GLY A 21 6.35 6.73 -9.07
C GLY A 21 5.14 7.63 -9.26
N LEU A 22 3.94 7.08 -9.12
CA LEU A 22 2.72 7.86 -9.18
C LEU A 22 2.53 8.61 -7.86
N ARG A 23 1.63 9.59 -7.87
CA ARG A 23 1.36 10.34 -6.65
C ARG A 23 0.27 9.68 -5.80
N VAL A 24 0.26 8.37 -5.84
CA VAL A 24 -0.66 7.56 -5.01
C VAL A 24 0.20 6.75 -4.07
N THR A 25 -0.01 6.94 -2.78
CA THR A 25 0.78 6.21 -1.78
C THR A 25 0.16 4.85 -1.51
N ALA A 26 1.02 3.92 -1.09
CA ALA A 26 0.53 2.61 -0.67
C ALA A 26 -0.46 2.76 0.48
N GLY A 27 -0.20 3.72 1.39
CA GLY A 27 -1.10 3.95 2.51
C GLY A 27 -2.50 4.36 2.09
N THR A 28 -2.60 5.15 1.00
CA THR A 28 -3.91 5.53 0.48
C THR A 28 -4.70 4.29 0.06
N ILE A 29 -4.04 3.37 -0.65
CA ILE A 29 -4.70 2.15 -1.11
C ILE A 29 -5.12 1.30 0.08
N VAL A 30 -4.22 1.13 1.04
CA VAL A 30 -4.52 0.34 2.23
C VAL A 30 -5.69 0.94 2.99
N GLY A 31 -5.71 2.27 3.11
CA GLY A 31 -6.81 2.95 3.80
C GLY A 31 -8.15 2.74 3.10
N LEU A 32 -8.15 2.76 1.76
CA LEU A 32 -9.38 2.52 1.02
C LEU A 32 -9.90 1.11 1.25
N VAL A 33 -9.01 0.13 1.22
CA VAL A 33 -9.40 -1.25 1.50
C VAL A 33 -9.96 -1.35 2.92
N ALA A 34 -9.31 -0.69 3.87
CA ALA A 34 -9.76 -0.72 5.26
C ALA A 34 -11.16 -0.13 5.44
N THR A 35 -11.55 0.80 4.56
CA THR A 35 -12.88 1.41 4.65
C THR A 35 -13.92 0.66 3.82
N GLY A 36 -13.55 -0.46 3.22
CA GLY A 36 -14.51 -1.32 2.54
C GLY A 36 -14.51 -1.25 1.02
N TYR A 37 -13.57 -0.50 0.44
CA TYR A 37 -13.46 -0.44 -1.02
C TYR A 37 -12.96 -1.77 -1.56
N SER A 38 -13.60 -2.26 -2.61
CA SER A 38 -13.07 -3.41 -3.34
C SER A 38 -11.96 -2.98 -4.27
N THR A 39 -11.20 -3.95 -4.79
CA THR A 39 -10.18 -3.65 -5.79
C THR A 39 -10.82 -2.95 -6.99
N GLY A 40 -11.97 -3.43 -7.45
CA GLY A 40 -12.65 -2.78 -8.56
C GLY A 40 -13.01 -1.33 -8.28
N ASP A 41 -13.44 -1.06 -7.05
CA ASP A 41 -13.77 0.32 -6.66
C ASP A 41 -12.54 1.20 -6.73
N ILE A 42 -11.40 0.69 -6.25
CA ILE A 42 -10.16 1.44 -6.24
C ILE A 42 -9.70 1.73 -7.67
N LEU A 43 -9.78 0.73 -8.55
CA LEU A 43 -9.35 0.91 -9.93
C LEU A 43 -10.25 1.88 -10.68
N ARG A 44 -11.52 1.98 -10.32
CA ARG A 44 -12.41 2.98 -10.90
C ARG A 44 -12.07 4.37 -10.42
N ALA A 45 -11.69 4.50 -9.15
CA ALA A 45 -11.33 5.81 -8.59
C ALA A 45 -9.96 6.27 -9.07
N TYR A 46 -9.07 5.34 -9.33
CA TYR A 46 -7.69 5.65 -9.76
C TYR A 46 -7.38 4.84 -11.01
N PRO A 47 -7.82 5.33 -12.19
CA PRO A 47 -7.65 4.55 -13.43
C PRO A 47 -6.21 4.27 -13.81
N CYS A 48 -5.26 5.02 -13.25
CA CYS A 48 -3.85 4.78 -13.52
C CYS A 48 -3.31 3.54 -12.81
N LEU A 49 -4.06 2.97 -11.88
CA LEU A 49 -3.61 1.81 -11.13
C LEU A 49 -4.02 0.52 -11.82
N GLU A 50 -3.26 -0.53 -11.50
CA GLU A 50 -3.54 -1.88 -11.96
C GLU A 50 -3.84 -2.76 -10.75
N GLU A 51 -4.46 -3.89 -10.99
CA GLU A 51 -4.80 -4.81 -9.90
C GLU A 51 -3.57 -5.21 -9.10
N GLU A 52 -2.45 -5.43 -9.79
CA GLU A 52 -1.21 -5.79 -9.10
C GLU A 52 -0.72 -4.67 -8.20
N ASP A 53 -1.00 -3.41 -8.56
CA ASP A 53 -0.61 -2.29 -7.70
C ASP A 53 -1.31 -2.38 -6.35
N VAL A 54 -2.59 -2.71 -6.36
CA VAL A 54 -3.35 -2.86 -5.12
C VAL A 54 -2.80 -4.03 -4.32
N ARG A 55 -2.52 -5.14 -4.98
CA ARG A 55 -1.99 -6.32 -4.30
C ARG A 55 -0.64 -6.05 -3.66
N GLU A 56 0.26 -5.36 -4.38
CA GLU A 56 1.56 -5.05 -3.81
C GLU A 56 1.49 -4.04 -2.68
N ALA A 57 0.57 -3.09 -2.77
CA ALA A 57 0.38 -2.15 -1.67
C ALA A 57 -0.02 -2.89 -0.40
N LEU A 58 -0.92 -3.84 -0.52
CA LEU A 58 -1.35 -4.64 0.64
C LEU A 58 -0.22 -5.53 1.14
N ALA A 59 0.55 -6.12 0.24
CA ALA A 59 1.69 -6.94 0.62
C ALA A 59 2.75 -6.11 1.34
N PHE A 60 2.99 -4.89 0.86
CA PHE A 60 3.93 -3.99 1.50
C PHE A 60 3.47 -3.65 2.92
N ALA A 61 2.19 -3.37 3.09
CA ALA A 61 1.66 -3.05 4.41
C ALA A 61 1.79 -4.23 5.36
N ALA A 62 1.52 -5.43 4.85
CA ALA A 62 1.66 -6.63 5.66
C ALA A 62 3.10 -6.84 6.11
N TRP A 63 4.04 -6.64 5.17
CA TRP A 63 5.44 -6.77 5.51
C TRP A 63 5.87 -5.74 6.55
N ARG A 64 5.44 -4.49 6.37
CA ARG A 64 5.78 -3.45 7.35
C ARG A 64 5.21 -3.74 8.71
N ALA A 65 4.00 -4.29 8.75
CA ALA A 65 3.38 -4.65 10.03
C ALA A 65 4.15 -5.78 10.72
N GLU A 66 4.71 -6.70 9.93
CA GLU A 66 5.50 -7.79 10.50
C GLU A 66 6.83 -7.30 11.05
N GLU A 67 7.37 -6.23 10.47
CA GLU A 67 8.63 -5.66 10.95
C GLU A 67 8.47 -4.96 12.29
N ILE A 68 7.27 -4.48 12.57
CA ILE A 68 7.02 -3.74 13.79
C ILE A 68 6.64 -4.74 14.88
N GLU A 69 7.51 -4.87 15.86
CA GLU A 69 7.21 -5.72 17.01
C GLU A 69 6.38 -4.92 17.97
N LEU A 70 5.15 -5.31 18.11
CA LEU A 70 4.26 -4.70 19.09
C LEU A 70 4.15 -5.63 20.28
N PRO A 71 4.33 -5.11 21.51
CA PRO A 71 4.10 -5.94 22.68
C PRO A 71 2.65 -6.38 22.69
N LEU A 72 2.45 -7.68 22.68
CA LEU A 72 1.11 -8.22 22.77
C LEU A 72 0.75 -8.28 24.24
N VAL A 73 -0.20 -7.45 24.61
CA VAL A 73 -0.73 -7.50 25.97
C VAL A 73 -1.88 -8.47 25.94
N SER A 74 -1.64 -9.64 26.50
CA SER A 74 -2.72 -10.61 26.58
C SER A 74 -3.75 -10.13 27.59
N PRO A 75 -4.99 -10.22 27.24
CA PRO A 75 -6.05 -9.90 28.20
C PRO A 75 -6.09 -10.89 29.35
#